data_b29ee75262f74cdf8fc3a36a922b888b
#
_entry.id   b29ee75262f74cdf8fc3a36a922b888b
#
_cell.length_a   1.000
_cell.length_b   1.000
_cell.length_c   1.000
_cell.angle_alpha   90.00
_cell.angle_beta   90.00
_cell.angle_gamma   90.00
#
_symmetry.space_group_name_H-M   'P 1'
#
loop_
_entity.id
_entity.type
_entity.pdbx_description
1 polymer ?
#
loop_
_entity_poly.entity_id
_entity_poly.type
_entity_poly.pdbx_seq_one_letter_code
_entity_poly.pdbx_strand_id
1 'polypeptide(L)'
;MNIWFVFGVSGAGKSHFSEYAAGHLGFFHYEIDQTPHDGIAHFGLRKQWDAFIDETKADPLVKELTKRACVSGCPGAILSFPSNLLSALKQEHVEALRGKVTFVILTGEPEFCKREFLKRERQTGRNYSASVWEANNRGLYEAMRHEWLEPHLVPVFTKEGHWRSVEELVNVVSEVI
;
A
#
# COMPACT_ATOMS: atom_id res chain seq x y z
N MET A 1 -16.79 3.79 7.97
CA MET A 1 -15.61 4.60 7.55
C MET A 1 -14.78 3.75 6.61
N ASN A 2 -14.40 4.29 5.48
CA ASN A 2 -13.62 3.56 4.48
C ASN A 2 -12.12 3.61 4.85
N ILE A 3 -11.49 2.45 4.96
CA ILE A 3 -10.05 2.33 5.23
C ILE A 3 -9.43 1.51 4.11
N TRP A 4 -8.42 2.05 3.45
CA TRP A 4 -7.67 1.36 2.41
C TRP A 4 -6.27 1.02 2.87
N PHE A 5 -5.86 -0.23 2.65
CA PHE A 5 -4.50 -0.68 2.83
C PHE A 5 -3.86 -0.86 1.46
N VAL A 6 -2.89 0.01 1.14
CA VAL A 6 -2.25 0.05 -0.18
C VAL A 6 -0.87 -0.57 -0.12
N PHE A 7 -0.75 -1.72 -0.75
CA PHE A 7 0.50 -2.43 -0.98
C PHE A 7 0.91 -2.34 -2.45
N GLY A 8 2.08 -2.86 -2.77
CA GLY A 8 2.47 -3.03 -4.15
C GLY A 8 3.98 -2.98 -4.37
N VAL A 9 4.36 -3.27 -5.59
CA VAL A 9 5.74 -3.33 -6.05
C VAL A 9 6.42 -1.96 -5.94
N SER A 10 7.72 -1.97 -5.62
CA SER A 10 8.52 -0.74 -5.70
C SER A 10 8.60 -0.27 -7.15
N GLY A 11 8.14 0.96 -7.42
CA GLY A 11 7.99 1.50 -8.77
C GLY A 11 6.60 1.37 -9.38
N ALA A 12 5.63 0.75 -8.68
CA ALA A 12 4.23 0.70 -9.12
C ALA A 12 3.41 1.98 -8.80
N GLY A 13 4.04 3.02 -8.25
CA GLY A 13 3.37 4.30 -8.02
C GLY A 13 2.49 4.37 -6.77
N LYS A 14 2.72 3.54 -5.74
CA LYS A 14 1.93 3.52 -4.50
C LYS A 14 1.69 4.90 -3.86
N SER A 15 2.77 5.64 -3.59
CA SER A 15 2.67 6.97 -2.97
C SER A 15 1.84 7.91 -3.82
N HIS A 16 2.09 7.94 -5.14
CA HIS A 16 1.31 8.77 -6.06
C HIS A 16 -0.17 8.39 -6.10
N PHE A 17 -0.48 7.09 -6.17
CA PHE A 17 -1.86 6.59 -6.08
C PHE A 17 -2.52 7.00 -4.76
N SER A 18 -1.83 6.77 -3.63
CA SER A 18 -2.38 7.04 -2.30
C SER A 18 -2.60 8.53 -2.06
N GLU A 19 -1.68 9.39 -2.49
CA GLU A 19 -1.81 10.86 -2.41
C GLU A 19 -2.98 11.36 -3.25
N TYR A 20 -3.08 10.89 -4.51
CA TYR A 20 -4.19 11.27 -5.40
C TYR A 20 -5.54 10.80 -4.84
N ALA A 21 -5.63 9.53 -4.43
CA ALA A 21 -6.87 8.97 -3.87
C ALA A 21 -7.28 9.70 -2.58
N ALA A 22 -6.32 10.02 -1.72
CA ALA A 22 -6.57 10.79 -0.50
C ALA A 22 -7.11 12.19 -0.82
N GLY A 23 -6.50 12.91 -1.76
CA GLY A 23 -6.96 14.24 -2.17
C GLY A 23 -8.33 14.20 -2.85
N HIS A 24 -8.58 13.21 -3.72
CA HIS A 24 -9.83 13.07 -4.46
C HIS A 24 -11.02 12.66 -3.57
N LEU A 25 -10.79 11.74 -2.63
CA LEU A 25 -11.81 11.20 -1.73
C LEU A 25 -11.91 11.96 -0.39
N GLY A 26 -11.01 12.90 -0.14
CA GLY A 26 -10.89 13.59 1.14
C GLY A 26 -10.41 12.70 2.27
N PHE A 27 -9.69 11.61 1.98
CA PHE A 27 -9.20 10.66 2.97
C PHE A 27 -7.91 11.14 3.64
N PHE A 28 -7.71 10.73 4.87
CA PHE A 28 -6.43 10.85 5.56
C PHE A 28 -5.44 9.85 4.98
N HIS A 29 -4.26 10.30 4.53
CA HIS A 29 -3.21 9.42 4.01
C HIS A 29 -2.02 9.33 4.95
N TYR A 30 -1.47 8.12 5.03
CA TYR A 30 -0.36 7.78 5.89
C TYR A 30 0.54 6.71 5.26
N GLU A 31 1.85 6.97 5.21
CA GLU A 31 2.85 5.99 4.80
C GLU A 31 3.53 5.38 6.04
N ILE A 32 3.42 4.06 6.21
CA ILE A 32 3.87 3.38 7.43
C ILE A 32 5.39 3.35 7.60
N ASP A 33 6.13 3.54 6.51
CA ASP A 33 7.60 3.55 6.46
C ASP A 33 8.21 4.96 6.46
N GLN A 34 7.39 6.00 6.38
CA GLN A 34 7.93 7.36 6.50
C GLN A 34 8.55 7.53 7.88
N THR A 35 9.85 7.82 7.86
CA THR A 35 10.55 8.25 9.07
C THR A 35 9.99 9.61 9.45
N PRO A 36 9.44 9.78 10.66
CA PRO A 36 8.80 11.03 11.01
C PRO A 36 9.84 12.15 11.06
N HIS A 37 9.69 13.16 10.22
CA HIS A 37 10.29 14.46 10.49
C HIS A 37 9.68 15.11 11.75
N ASP A 38 8.49 14.62 12.19
CA ASP A 38 7.72 15.16 13.32
C ASP A 38 7.52 14.17 14.49
N GLY A 39 8.46 13.33 14.71
CA GLY A 39 8.86 12.67 15.97
C GLY A 39 7.91 11.68 16.65
N ILE A 40 6.59 11.79 16.72
CA ILE A 40 5.79 11.01 17.66
C ILE A 40 4.55 10.32 17.03
N ALA A 41 3.91 10.92 16.04
CA ALA A 41 2.64 10.42 15.50
C ALA A 41 2.75 9.09 14.75
N HIS A 42 3.92 8.79 14.18
CA HIS A 42 4.11 7.70 13.25
C HIS A 42 4.43 6.35 13.92
N PHE A 43 5.12 6.34 15.04
CA PHE A 43 5.49 5.12 15.76
C PHE A 43 4.28 4.27 16.19
N GLY A 44 3.15 4.90 16.50
CA GLY A 44 1.96 4.19 16.97
C GLY A 44 1.36 3.24 15.94
N LEU A 45 1.27 3.64 14.66
CA LEU A 45 0.68 2.80 13.60
C LEU A 45 1.57 1.63 13.24
N ARG A 46 2.89 1.82 13.17
CA ARG A 46 3.83 0.73 12.92
C ARG A 46 3.77 -0.31 14.03
N LYS A 47 3.78 0.13 15.29
CA LYS A 47 3.66 -0.76 16.44
C LYS A 47 2.35 -1.55 16.42
N GLN A 48 1.24 -0.91 16.03
CA GLN A 48 -0.05 -1.58 15.93
C GLN A 48 -0.13 -2.55 14.74
N TRP A 49 0.54 -2.21 13.62
CA TRP A 49 0.69 -3.14 12.52
C TRP A 49 1.49 -4.37 12.94
N ASP A 50 2.64 -4.19 13.59
CA ASP A 50 3.47 -5.30 14.05
C ASP A 50 2.69 -6.20 15.05
N ALA A 51 1.95 -5.59 15.99
CA ALA A 51 1.08 -6.33 16.89
C ALA A 51 -0.07 -7.06 16.17
N PHE A 52 -0.63 -6.47 15.11
CA PHE A 52 -1.63 -7.14 14.27
C PHE A 52 -1.04 -8.36 13.55
N ILE A 53 0.16 -8.26 13.00
CA ILE A 53 0.84 -9.38 12.36
C ILE A 53 1.14 -10.51 13.35
N ASP A 54 1.52 -10.17 14.58
CA ASP A 54 1.87 -11.17 15.61
C ASP A 54 0.63 -11.84 16.22
N GLU A 55 -0.45 -11.07 16.43
CA GLU A 55 -1.61 -11.51 17.21
C GLU A 55 -2.90 -11.71 16.40
N THR A 56 -2.91 -11.34 15.13
CA THR A 56 -4.08 -11.35 14.23
C THR A 56 -5.27 -10.49 14.75
N LYS A 57 -5.01 -9.54 15.67
CA LYS A 57 -6.02 -8.65 16.24
C LYS A 57 -6.14 -7.35 15.45
N ALA A 58 -7.10 -7.29 14.54
CA ALA A 58 -7.30 -6.15 13.64
C ALA A 58 -7.86 -4.88 14.33
N ASP A 59 -8.67 -5.04 15.36
CA ASP A 59 -9.45 -3.94 15.95
C ASP A 59 -8.62 -2.77 16.49
N PRO A 60 -7.46 -2.97 17.16
CA PRO A 60 -6.64 -1.84 17.62
C PRO A 60 -6.14 -0.97 16.48
N LEU A 61 -5.67 -1.59 15.39
CA LEU A 61 -5.17 -0.90 14.20
C LEU A 61 -6.29 -0.12 13.49
N VAL A 62 -7.44 -0.78 13.26
CA VAL A 62 -8.61 -0.16 12.62
C VAL A 62 -9.15 1.00 13.46
N LYS A 63 -9.26 0.84 14.78
CA LYS A 63 -9.71 1.90 15.71
C LYS A 63 -8.78 3.11 15.69
N GLU A 64 -7.46 2.90 15.66
CA GLU A 64 -6.50 4.01 15.62
C GLU A 64 -6.58 4.77 14.30
N LEU A 65 -6.66 4.08 13.15
CA LEU A 65 -6.86 4.72 11.85
C LEU A 65 -8.17 5.50 11.80
N THR A 66 -9.26 4.91 12.28
CA THR A 66 -10.56 5.58 12.40
C THR A 66 -10.48 6.85 13.25
N LYS A 67 -9.84 6.76 14.42
CA LYS A 67 -9.65 7.92 15.30
C LYS A 67 -8.88 9.05 14.60
N ARG A 68 -7.78 8.72 13.91
CA ARG A 68 -6.96 9.73 13.20
C ARG A 68 -7.73 10.39 12.08
N ALA A 69 -8.45 9.62 11.27
CA ALA A 69 -9.29 10.19 10.21
C ALA A 69 -10.38 11.11 10.80
N CYS A 70 -11.06 10.70 11.87
CA CYS A 70 -12.04 11.54 12.56
C CYS A 70 -11.45 12.84 13.10
N VAL A 71 -10.28 12.79 13.76
CA VAL A 71 -9.59 13.99 14.28
C VAL A 71 -9.20 14.94 13.15
N SER A 72 -8.85 14.40 11.98
CA SER A 72 -8.52 15.17 10.77
C SER A 72 -9.76 15.63 9.99
N GLY A 73 -10.97 15.29 10.41
CA GLY A 73 -12.21 15.59 9.68
C GLY A 73 -12.38 14.81 8.38
N CYS A 74 -11.67 13.70 8.19
CA CYS A 74 -11.68 12.93 6.97
C CYS A 74 -12.71 11.78 7.03
N PRO A 75 -13.44 11.48 5.92
CA PRO A 75 -14.44 10.40 5.88
C PRO A 75 -13.81 9.01 5.79
N GLY A 76 -12.51 8.91 5.56
CA GLY A 76 -11.76 7.66 5.44
C GLY A 76 -10.27 7.82 5.65
N ALA A 77 -9.53 6.71 5.55
CA ALA A 77 -8.09 6.68 5.67
C ALA A 77 -7.44 5.76 4.64
N ILE A 78 -6.26 6.14 4.18
CA ILE A 78 -5.36 5.30 3.37
C ILE A 78 -4.10 5.07 4.16
N LEU A 79 -3.74 3.80 4.34
CA LEU A 79 -2.46 3.38 4.89
C LEU A 79 -1.65 2.70 3.79
N SER A 80 -0.54 3.31 3.38
CA SER A 80 0.35 2.74 2.37
C SER A 80 1.57 2.07 3.01
N PHE A 81 2.00 0.97 2.41
CA PHE A 81 3.00 0.06 2.94
C PHE A 81 4.22 -0.07 2.02
N PRO A 82 5.42 -0.25 2.56
CA PRO A 82 6.58 -0.66 1.78
C PRO A 82 6.37 -2.07 1.21
N SER A 83 7.04 -2.36 0.09
CA SER A 83 6.84 -3.60 -0.67
C SER A 83 7.08 -4.88 0.13
N ASN A 84 8.01 -4.85 1.09
CA ASN A 84 8.37 -6.01 1.89
C ASN A 84 7.33 -6.40 2.96
N LEU A 85 6.38 -5.55 3.30
CA LEU A 85 5.41 -5.87 4.36
C LEU A 85 4.23 -6.73 3.88
N LEU A 86 3.99 -6.84 2.58
CA LEU A 86 2.95 -7.75 2.06
C LEU A 86 3.28 -9.21 2.36
N SER A 87 4.55 -9.60 2.30
CA SER A 87 4.99 -10.97 2.57
C SER A 87 4.79 -11.43 4.03
N ALA A 88 4.54 -10.51 4.95
CA ALA A 88 4.20 -10.83 6.33
C ALA A 88 2.71 -11.18 6.51
N LEU A 89 1.84 -10.83 5.54
CA LEU A 89 0.43 -11.17 5.59
C LEU A 89 0.22 -12.68 5.33
N LYS A 90 -0.71 -13.22 6.08
CA LYS A 90 -1.29 -14.55 5.87
C LYS A 90 -2.78 -14.42 5.58
N GLN A 91 -3.40 -15.48 5.09
CA GLN A 91 -4.83 -15.50 4.84
C GLN A 91 -5.65 -15.10 6.08
N GLU A 92 -5.29 -15.58 7.27
CA GLU A 92 -5.95 -15.25 8.52
C GLU A 92 -5.97 -13.74 8.84
N HIS A 93 -4.92 -13.00 8.44
CA HIS A 93 -4.87 -11.54 8.60
C HIS A 93 -5.87 -10.83 7.68
N VAL A 94 -5.97 -11.26 6.42
CA VAL A 94 -6.95 -10.70 5.47
C VAL A 94 -8.37 -11.00 5.94
N GLU A 95 -8.64 -12.22 6.42
CA GLU A 95 -9.93 -12.59 7.01
C GLU A 95 -10.29 -11.74 8.23
N ALA A 96 -9.34 -11.46 9.13
CA ALA A 96 -9.56 -10.62 10.33
C ALA A 96 -9.90 -9.17 9.98
N LEU A 97 -9.48 -8.69 8.80
CA LEU A 97 -9.74 -7.34 8.27
C LEU A 97 -10.93 -7.28 7.30
N ARG A 98 -11.50 -8.43 6.93
CA ARG A 98 -12.64 -8.49 5.99
C ARG A 98 -13.79 -7.61 6.46
N GLY A 99 -14.33 -6.80 5.55
CA GLY A 99 -15.42 -5.86 5.84
C GLY A 99 -15.04 -4.64 6.68
N LYS A 100 -13.77 -4.54 7.13
CA LYS A 100 -13.25 -3.40 7.87
C LYS A 100 -12.29 -2.56 7.03
N VAL A 101 -11.60 -3.19 6.09
CA VAL A 101 -10.54 -2.60 5.26
C VAL A 101 -10.67 -3.09 3.84
N THR A 102 -10.42 -2.21 2.89
CA THR A 102 -10.21 -2.55 1.48
C THR A 102 -8.73 -2.73 1.23
N PHE A 103 -8.33 -3.90 0.75
CA PHE A 103 -6.97 -4.14 0.30
C PHE A 103 -6.81 -3.69 -1.15
N VAL A 104 -5.74 -2.97 -1.43
CA VAL A 104 -5.33 -2.53 -2.76
C VAL A 104 -3.88 -2.94 -2.96
N ILE A 105 -3.62 -3.86 -3.88
CA ILE A 105 -2.27 -4.33 -4.16
C ILE A 105 -1.90 -3.91 -5.58
N LEU A 106 -1.17 -2.82 -5.70
CA LEU A 106 -0.72 -2.31 -7.00
C LEU A 106 0.34 -3.25 -7.59
N THR A 107 0.01 -3.82 -8.74
CA THR A 107 0.86 -4.79 -9.43
C THR A 107 1.32 -4.26 -10.77
N GLY A 108 2.45 -4.77 -11.24
CA GLY A 108 2.97 -4.45 -12.55
C GLY A 108 4.00 -5.48 -12.99
N GLU A 109 4.24 -5.49 -14.28
CA GLU A 109 5.29 -6.33 -14.85
C GLU A 109 6.65 -5.95 -14.22
N PRO A 110 7.45 -6.92 -13.72
CA PRO A 110 8.67 -6.65 -12.95
C PRO A 110 9.65 -5.69 -13.63
N GLU A 111 9.87 -5.85 -14.92
CA GLU A 111 10.83 -5.02 -15.66
C GLU A 111 10.36 -3.56 -15.79
N PHE A 112 9.05 -3.33 -15.92
CA PHE A 112 8.50 -1.96 -15.94
C PHE A 112 8.63 -1.30 -14.57
N CYS A 113 8.23 -1.99 -13.50
CA CYS A 113 8.34 -1.47 -12.15
C CYS A 113 9.78 -1.19 -11.74
N LYS A 114 10.70 -2.11 -12.06
CA LYS A 114 12.15 -1.97 -11.80
C LYS A 114 12.71 -0.75 -12.51
N ARG A 115 12.39 -0.59 -13.79
CA ARG A 115 12.84 0.56 -14.60
C ARG A 115 12.38 1.89 -13.98
N GLU A 116 11.09 2.00 -13.63
CA GLU A 116 10.54 3.24 -13.06
C GLU A 116 11.11 3.52 -11.66
N PHE A 117 11.29 2.50 -10.83
CA PHE A 117 11.96 2.63 -9.54
C PHE A 117 13.38 3.17 -9.70
N LEU A 118 14.21 2.52 -10.52
CA LEU A 118 15.60 2.91 -10.69
C LEU A 118 15.74 4.31 -11.30
N LYS A 119 14.83 4.68 -12.21
CA LYS A 119 14.78 6.03 -12.79
C LYS A 119 14.52 7.09 -11.70
N ARG A 120 13.52 6.87 -10.85
CA ARG A 120 13.19 7.77 -9.75
C ARG A 120 14.35 7.89 -8.75
N GLU A 121 14.93 6.78 -8.34
CA GLU A 121 16.03 6.80 -7.36
C GLU A 121 17.26 7.56 -7.88
N ARG A 122 17.59 7.42 -9.16
CA ARG A 122 18.65 8.23 -9.80
C ARG A 122 18.33 9.73 -9.76
N GLN A 123 17.08 10.11 -10.01
CA GLN A 123 16.66 11.52 -9.97
C GLN A 123 16.76 12.11 -8.55
N THR A 124 16.59 11.29 -7.51
CA THR A 124 16.75 11.71 -6.10
C THR A 124 18.19 11.56 -5.57
N GLY A 125 19.15 11.24 -6.45
CA GLY A 125 20.55 11.07 -6.07
C GLY A 125 20.88 9.77 -5.34
N ARG A 126 19.93 8.82 -5.28
CA ARG A 126 20.13 7.51 -4.66
C ARG A 126 20.63 6.51 -5.70
N ASN A 127 21.65 5.75 -5.34
CA ASN A 127 22.25 4.76 -6.24
C ASN A 127 21.79 3.33 -5.86
N TYR A 128 20.57 2.97 -6.24
CA TYR A 128 20.06 1.60 -6.09
C TYR A 128 20.45 0.74 -7.30
N SER A 129 20.85 -0.50 -7.04
CA SER A 129 21.08 -1.50 -8.09
C SER A 129 19.81 -2.32 -8.38
N ALA A 130 19.77 -2.95 -9.56
CA ALA A 130 18.70 -3.87 -9.93
C ALA A 130 18.57 -5.04 -8.92
N SER A 131 19.70 -5.57 -8.44
CA SER A 131 19.71 -6.67 -7.47
C SER A 131 19.11 -6.29 -6.12
N VAL A 132 19.28 -5.05 -5.67
CA VAL A 132 18.61 -4.54 -4.45
C VAL A 132 17.11 -4.46 -4.67
N TRP A 133 16.66 -3.97 -5.84
CA TRP A 133 15.24 -3.94 -6.17
C TRP A 133 14.63 -5.35 -6.17
N GLU A 134 15.30 -6.30 -6.81
CA GLU A 134 14.86 -7.70 -6.89
C GLU A 134 14.77 -8.35 -5.51
N ALA A 135 15.76 -8.15 -4.64
CA ALA A 135 15.76 -8.66 -3.28
C ALA A 135 14.57 -8.09 -2.47
N ASN A 136 14.30 -6.78 -2.59
CA ASN A 136 13.23 -6.11 -1.85
C ASN A 136 11.81 -6.48 -2.33
N ASN A 137 11.65 -6.92 -3.58
CA ASN A 137 10.34 -7.21 -4.15
C ASN A 137 10.06 -8.73 -4.33
N ARG A 138 11.05 -9.60 -4.15
CA ARG A 138 10.89 -11.05 -4.33
C ARG A 138 9.76 -11.62 -3.49
N GLY A 139 9.77 -11.37 -2.18
CA GLY A 139 8.74 -11.89 -1.28
C GLY A 139 7.34 -11.35 -1.58
N LEU A 140 7.25 -10.13 -2.14
CA LEU A 140 5.98 -9.57 -2.57
C LEU A 140 5.43 -10.30 -3.80
N TYR A 141 6.25 -10.56 -4.82
CA TYR A 141 5.82 -11.34 -5.99
C TYR A 141 5.45 -12.79 -5.64
N GLU A 142 6.14 -13.38 -4.67
CA GLU A 142 5.79 -14.70 -4.14
C GLU A 142 4.44 -14.66 -3.42
N ALA A 143 4.20 -13.65 -2.57
CA ALA A 143 2.94 -13.47 -1.87
C ALA A 143 1.76 -13.26 -2.82
N MET A 144 1.92 -12.45 -3.89
CA MET A 144 0.87 -12.19 -4.88
C MET A 144 0.39 -13.42 -5.66
N ARG A 145 1.09 -14.56 -5.56
CA ARG A 145 0.65 -15.83 -6.17
C ARG A 145 -0.43 -16.55 -5.35
N HIS A 146 -0.68 -16.12 -4.13
CA HIS A 146 -1.72 -16.71 -3.31
C HIS A 146 -3.10 -16.30 -3.80
N GLU A 147 -3.99 -17.26 -4.04
CA GLU A 147 -5.36 -17.06 -4.55
C GLU A 147 -6.18 -16.12 -3.67
N TRP A 148 -5.94 -16.11 -2.35
CA TRP A 148 -6.64 -15.21 -1.44
C TRP A 148 -6.25 -13.73 -1.59
N LEU A 149 -5.17 -13.39 -2.32
CA LEU A 149 -4.81 -12.02 -2.68
C LEU A 149 -5.30 -11.61 -4.08
N GLU A 150 -5.66 -12.56 -4.95
CA GLU A 150 -6.06 -12.27 -6.32
C GLU A 150 -7.15 -11.20 -6.45
N PRO A 151 -8.23 -11.21 -5.61
CA PRO A 151 -9.28 -10.20 -5.69
C PRO A 151 -8.83 -8.77 -5.38
N HIS A 152 -7.65 -8.62 -4.80
CA HIS A 152 -7.09 -7.35 -4.34
C HIS A 152 -6.00 -6.79 -5.27
N LEU A 153 -5.66 -7.53 -6.34
CA LEU A 153 -4.60 -7.14 -7.27
C LEU A 153 -5.11 -6.10 -8.28
N VAL A 154 -4.44 -4.97 -8.32
CA VAL A 154 -4.75 -3.86 -9.23
C VAL A 154 -3.56 -3.62 -10.16
N PRO A 155 -3.65 -4.02 -11.44
CA PRO A 155 -2.57 -3.82 -12.41
C PRO A 155 -2.46 -2.34 -12.78
N VAL A 156 -1.25 -1.77 -12.58
CA VAL A 156 -0.98 -0.36 -12.87
C VAL A 156 -0.55 -0.09 -14.31
N PHE A 157 -0.24 -1.13 -15.06
CA PHE A 157 0.07 -1.05 -16.48
C PHE A 157 -1.00 -1.72 -17.33
N THR A 158 -1.20 -1.21 -18.54
CA THR A 158 -1.95 -1.93 -19.58
C THR A 158 -1.15 -3.14 -20.06
N LYS A 159 -1.77 -4.00 -20.86
CA LYS A 159 -1.09 -5.15 -21.50
C LYS A 159 0.06 -4.73 -22.40
N GLU A 160 -0.02 -3.53 -22.98
CA GLU A 160 0.99 -2.93 -23.84
C GLU A 160 2.13 -2.24 -23.04
N GLY A 161 2.05 -2.25 -21.71
CA GLY A 161 3.07 -1.67 -20.82
C GLY A 161 2.96 -0.15 -20.62
N HIS A 162 1.84 0.44 -20.97
CA HIS A 162 1.54 1.84 -20.67
C HIS A 162 0.97 2.00 -19.26
N TRP A 163 1.33 3.09 -18.58
CA TRP A 163 0.71 3.45 -17.31
C TRP A 163 -0.80 3.65 -17.47
N ARG A 164 -1.58 3.07 -16.56
CA ARG A 164 -2.96 3.52 -16.33
C ARG A 164 -2.93 4.86 -15.64
N SER A 165 -3.91 5.72 -15.93
CA SER A 165 -4.05 6.96 -15.17
C SER A 165 -4.37 6.65 -13.70
N VAL A 166 -3.94 7.51 -12.81
CA VAL A 166 -4.22 7.35 -11.37
C VAL A 166 -5.74 7.44 -11.10
N GLU A 167 -6.45 8.23 -11.88
CA GLU A 167 -7.92 8.35 -11.84
C GLU A 167 -8.61 7.03 -12.22
N GLU A 168 -8.16 6.37 -13.30
CA GLU A 168 -8.66 5.03 -13.65
C GLU A 168 -8.43 4.02 -12.53
N LEU A 169 -7.26 4.04 -11.89
CA LEU A 169 -6.95 3.14 -10.79
C LEU A 169 -7.85 3.40 -9.56
N VAL A 170 -8.09 4.66 -9.21
CA VAL A 170 -8.98 5.02 -8.09
C VAL A 170 -10.41 4.61 -8.39
N ASN A 171 -10.90 4.80 -9.63
CA ASN A 171 -12.23 4.39 -10.02
C ASN A 171 -12.40 2.87 -9.92
N VAL A 172 -11.45 2.09 -10.44
CA VAL A 172 -11.46 0.62 -10.32
C VAL A 172 -11.55 0.17 -8.86
N VAL A 173 -10.78 0.77 -7.96
CA VAL A 173 -10.82 0.42 -6.54
C VAL A 173 -12.15 0.84 -5.90
N SER A 174 -12.70 2.00 -6.26
CA SER A 174 -13.95 2.51 -5.70
C SER A 174 -15.19 1.72 -6.15
N GLU A 175 -15.15 1.09 -7.34
CA GLU A 175 -16.25 0.27 -7.85
C GLU A 175 -16.32 -1.13 -7.18
N VAL A 176 -15.24 -1.57 -6.54
CA VAL A 176 -15.15 -2.89 -5.86
C VAL A 176 -15.64 -2.80 -4.41
N ILE A 177 -15.86 -1.59 -3.88
CA ILE A 177 -16.33 -1.32 -2.52
C ILE A 177 -17.86 -1.19 -2.50
#